data_92428c2c32a961b0e07c2cdae44afb25
#
_entry.id   92428c2c32a961b0e07c2cdae44afb25
#
_cell.length_a   1.000
_cell.length_b   1.000
_cell.length_c   1.000
_cell.angle_alpha   90.00
_cell.angle_beta   90.00
_cell.angle_gamma   90.00
#
_symmetry.space_group_name_H-M   'P 1'
#
loop_
_entity.id
_entity.type
_entity.pdbx_description
1 polymer ?
#
loop_
_entity_poly.entity_id
_entity_poly.type
_entity_poly.pdbx_seq_one_letter_code
_entity_poly.pdbx_strand_id
1 'polypeptide(L)'
;MKKILSLGLAAALMATTLAGCGGSGGSETTAAPAADTGTTAAAGEAATTAGGSDAAAPAGAVEITWWAFPTYAQDADKPAGTYEAEIIAAFEAKNPDIKVNLETIDFTSGPEKITAAIEAGTVCDVLFDAPGRIISYAQNGKLVKLDDMFTDEFVKDVNNEALLNSCKSDDGSYYMYPISTAAFCMAVSKQALEAADAMSCINMEGDRTWTTAQFEEMLKKLNAAGFNGATVYCSGQGGDQGIRAFVTNIYDSQVTNDEVTEYTLNDEGGIKALTKIKEWVDAGYMLNGSAYNGGEDVDQFVAGNTAFTTLWSPGLASQRAETLTQNEIEAIALPFPSDDGVPELEYLVNGFCVFDNGDAAKAEASKKFIDFMCNDEEWGPKDVVRTSVFPVRQSMGDLYPGDEEMGFYASLTKYYSPYYNTIKGFAEMRTYWFPMLQAVLNGDSTPEDAVNDFVTKANQSIANAQ
;
A
#
# COMPACT_ATOMS: atom_id res chain seq x y z
N MET A 1 -14.12 21.10 50.28
CA MET A 1 -15.30 20.69 51.05
C MET A 1 -16.29 19.97 50.15
N LYS A 2 -16.65 18.73 50.53
CA LYS A 2 -17.84 17.93 50.07
C LYS A 2 -17.75 17.40 48.63
N LYS A 3 -18.05 16.13 48.33
CA LYS A 3 -18.16 14.83 49.03
C LYS A 3 -18.20 13.75 47.94
N ILE A 4 -17.55 12.66 48.21
CA ILE A 4 -17.58 11.34 47.64
C ILE A 4 -19.03 10.80 47.57
N LEU A 5 -19.38 10.09 46.47
CA LEU A 5 -20.31 8.97 46.55
C LEU A 5 -19.90 7.84 45.58
N SER A 6 -19.46 6.78 46.20
CA SER A 6 -19.28 5.44 45.64
C SER A 6 -20.63 4.70 45.67
N LEU A 7 -20.96 3.92 44.64
CA LEU A 7 -21.83 2.75 44.79
C LEU A 7 -21.40 1.63 43.86
N GLY A 8 -21.00 0.54 44.47
CA GLY A 8 -20.73 -0.73 43.82
C GLY A 8 -21.95 -1.63 43.83
N LEU A 9 -21.99 -2.61 42.95
CA LEU A 9 -22.76 -3.87 43.10
C LEU A 9 -22.10 -4.87 42.12
N ALA A 10 -21.37 -5.83 42.58
CA ALA A 10 -21.72 -7.13 43.12
C ALA A 10 -21.90 -8.20 42.02
N ALA A 11 -21.01 -9.15 42.10
CA ALA A 11 -20.85 -10.37 41.30
C ALA A 11 -21.99 -11.38 41.48
N ALA A 12 -22.22 -12.22 40.47
CA ALA A 12 -22.81 -13.55 40.68
C ALA A 12 -22.08 -14.58 39.80
N LEU A 13 -21.28 -15.41 40.46
CA LEU A 13 -20.77 -16.71 39.96
C LEU A 13 -21.95 -17.71 39.92
N MET A 14 -22.00 -18.55 38.87
CA MET A 14 -22.50 -19.91 39.03
C MET A 14 -21.63 -20.87 38.23
N ALA A 15 -20.92 -21.68 38.97
CA ALA A 15 -20.24 -22.88 38.54
C ALA A 15 -21.19 -24.05 38.54
N THR A 16 -21.15 -24.93 37.52
CA THR A 16 -21.58 -26.32 37.63
C THR A 16 -20.57 -27.21 36.94
N THR A 17 -19.91 -27.99 37.78
CA THR A 17 -19.14 -29.19 37.49
C THR A 17 -20.10 -30.35 37.19
N LEU A 18 -19.71 -31.25 36.26
CA LEU A 18 -19.75 -32.69 36.52
C LEU A 18 -19.03 -33.49 35.45
N ALA A 19 -18.25 -34.34 35.97
CA ALA A 19 -17.36 -35.37 35.51
C ALA A 19 -18.07 -36.55 34.82
N GLY A 20 -17.26 -37.34 34.05
CA GLY A 20 -17.64 -38.69 33.66
C GLY A 20 -16.74 -39.31 32.61
N CYS A 21 -15.78 -40.00 33.06
CA CYS A 21 -14.99 -41.14 32.59
C CYS A 21 -15.38 -41.92 31.33
N GLY A 22 -14.35 -42.23 30.51
CA GLY A 22 -13.95 -43.63 30.32
C GLY A 22 -14.24 -44.28 28.96
N GLY A 23 -13.18 -44.77 28.30
CA GLY A 23 -13.26 -46.06 27.60
C GLY A 23 -12.95 -46.06 26.09
N SER A 24 -11.78 -46.50 25.82
CA SER A 24 -11.16 -47.14 24.63
C SER A 24 -12.03 -47.79 23.55
N GLY A 25 -11.58 -47.69 22.28
CA GLY A 25 -11.48 -48.81 21.37
C GLY A 25 -12.24 -48.79 20.06
N GLY A 26 -11.55 -48.85 18.94
CA GLY A 26 -11.95 -49.70 17.81
C GLY A 26 -12.53 -49.08 16.57
N SER A 27 -11.78 -49.24 15.49
CA SER A 27 -12.08 -49.18 14.06
C SER A 27 -13.51 -49.47 13.58
N GLU A 28 -13.88 -48.83 12.51
CA GLU A 28 -14.22 -49.32 11.15
C GLU A 28 -15.34 -48.49 10.45
N THR A 29 -15.03 -48.22 9.21
CA THR A 29 -15.83 -47.80 8.06
C THR A 29 -17.33 -48.11 8.05
N THR A 30 -18.18 -47.17 7.53
CA THR A 30 -18.99 -47.28 6.31
C THR A 30 -19.93 -46.09 6.08
N ALA A 31 -20.22 -45.88 4.80
CA ALA A 31 -21.01 -44.91 4.06
C ALA A 31 -22.35 -44.40 4.63
N ALA A 32 -22.71 -43.22 4.04
CA ALA A 32 -23.90 -42.38 4.12
C ALA A 32 -25.27 -43.11 4.00
N PRO A 33 -26.41 -42.43 4.30
CA PRO A 33 -26.98 -41.40 3.43
C PRO A 33 -27.66 -40.21 4.14
N ALA A 34 -28.08 -39.22 3.32
CA ALA A 34 -28.68 -37.93 3.60
C ALA A 34 -30.03 -37.95 4.30
N ALA A 35 -30.32 -36.89 5.07
CA ALA A 35 -31.62 -36.19 5.13
C ALA A 35 -31.52 -34.86 5.88
N ASP A 36 -31.82 -33.85 5.17
CA ASP A 36 -32.51 -32.58 5.34
C ASP A 36 -33.08 -32.25 6.73
N THR A 37 -32.68 -31.08 7.29
CA THR A 37 -33.59 -30.13 7.96
C THR A 37 -32.85 -28.80 8.14
N GLY A 38 -33.49 -27.74 7.63
CA GLY A 38 -32.99 -26.37 7.64
C GLY A 38 -32.93 -25.72 9.02
N THR A 39 -31.97 -24.82 9.15
CA THR A 39 -32.07 -23.71 10.10
C THR A 39 -31.39 -22.49 9.48
N THR A 40 -32.15 -21.44 9.35
CA THR A 40 -31.84 -20.11 8.86
C THR A 40 -30.64 -19.51 9.58
N ALA A 41 -29.55 -19.23 8.85
CA ALA A 41 -28.52 -18.30 9.25
C ALA A 41 -28.79 -16.96 8.55
N ALA A 42 -28.75 -15.89 9.35
CA ALA A 42 -28.98 -14.53 8.91
C ALA A 42 -28.01 -14.13 7.80
N ALA A 43 -28.58 -13.61 6.72
CA ALA A 43 -27.84 -12.99 5.63
C ALA A 43 -27.16 -11.71 6.14
N GLY A 44 -25.84 -11.66 6.06
CA GLY A 44 -25.10 -10.41 6.09
C GLY A 44 -25.47 -9.62 4.84
N GLU A 45 -25.79 -8.35 5.03
CA GLU A 45 -26.16 -7.44 3.96
C GLU A 45 -25.02 -7.36 2.93
N ALA A 46 -25.32 -7.79 1.72
CA ALA A 46 -24.51 -7.50 0.56
C ALA A 46 -24.56 -5.98 0.32
N ALA A 47 -23.39 -5.35 0.25
CA ALA A 47 -23.28 -3.96 -0.16
C ALA A 47 -23.97 -3.79 -1.53
N THR A 48 -24.99 -2.97 -1.54
CA THR A 48 -25.76 -2.63 -2.74
C THR A 48 -24.85 -1.82 -3.66
N THR A 49 -24.69 -2.32 -4.87
CA THR A 49 -24.16 -1.60 -6.03
C THR A 49 -24.87 -0.25 -6.16
N ALA A 50 -24.11 0.84 -6.10
CA ALA A 50 -24.58 2.16 -6.48
C ALA A 50 -24.97 2.11 -7.97
N GLY A 51 -26.22 2.40 -8.27
CA GLY A 51 -26.81 2.28 -9.59
C GLY A 51 -26.12 3.15 -10.63
N GLY A 52 -25.53 2.52 -11.60
CA GLY A 52 -25.28 3.14 -12.89
C GLY A 52 -26.62 3.54 -13.51
N SER A 53 -26.68 4.71 -14.14
CA SER A 53 -27.88 5.18 -14.86
C SER A 53 -28.31 4.13 -15.90
N ASP A 54 -29.54 3.61 -15.75
CA ASP A 54 -30.23 2.71 -16.70
C ASP A 54 -30.53 3.41 -18.03
N ALA A 55 -29.54 3.93 -18.74
CA ALA A 55 -29.65 4.24 -20.16
C ALA A 55 -29.16 3.00 -20.90
N ALA A 56 -30.08 2.27 -21.52
CA ALA A 56 -29.74 1.13 -22.36
C ALA A 56 -28.66 1.55 -23.39
N ALA A 57 -27.56 0.81 -23.44
CA ALA A 57 -26.50 1.04 -24.41
C ALA A 57 -27.05 1.08 -25.82
N PRO A 58 -26.56 1.94 -26.72
CA PRO A 58 -26.93 1.89 -28.14
C PRO A 58 -26.64 0.49 -28.67
N ALA A 59 -27.56 -0.01 -29.53
CA ALA A 59 -27.40 -1.33 -30.13
C ALA A 59 -26.07 -1.38 -30.91
N GLY A 60 -25.10 -2.18 -30.39
CA GLY A 60 -23.76 -2.33 -30.98
C GLY A 60 -22.64 -1.64 -30.23
N ALA A 61 -22.89 -1.03 -29.08
CA ALA A 61 -21.83 -0.48 -28.23
C ALA A 61 -20.93 -1.61 -27.65
N VAL A 62 -19.61 -1.32 -27.52
CA VAL A 62 -18.66 -2.19 -26.84
C VAL A 62 -18.77 -1.96 -25.33
N GLU A 63 -19.08 -3.02 -24.60
CA GLU A 63 -19.14 -2.95 -23.15
C GLU A 63 -17.82 -3.44 -22.54
N ILE A 64 -17.21 -2.61 -21.69
CA ILE A 64 -16.02 -2.94 -20.91
C ILE A 64 -16.31 -2.86 -19.41
N THR A 65 -15.57 -3.61 -18.62
CA THR A 65 -15.64 -3.60 -17.16
C THR A 65 -14.37 -2.98 -16.58
N TRP A 66 -14.55 -2.04 -15.66
CA TRP A 66 -13.47 -1.44 -14.90
C TRP A 66 -13.55 -1.86 -13.44
N TRP A 67 -12.51 -2.56 -12.93
CA TRP A 67 -12.37 -2.80 -11.50
C TRP A 67 -11.46 -1.76 -10.89
N ALA A 68 -11.96 -1.08 -9.85
CA ALA A 68 -11.26 -0.01 -9.18
C ALA A 68 -11.11 -0.31 -7.68
N PHE A 69 -9.88 -0.24 -7.16
CA PHE A 69 -9.64 -0.11 -5.73
C PHE A 69 -10.08 1.28 -5.26
N PRO A 70 -10.44 1.47 -3.97
CA PRO A 70 -10.93 2.75 -3.46
C PRO A 70 -9.76 3.75 -3.26
N THR A 71 -9.12 4.13 -4.35
CA THR A 71 -7.97 5.05 -4.39
C THR A 71 -8.38 6.51 -4.55
N TYR A 72 -9.53 6.78 -5.15
CA TYR A 72 -10.03 8.14 -5.30
C TYR A 72 -10.62 8.65 -3.99
N ALA A 73 -10.24 9.87 -3.59
CA ALA A 73 -10.81 10.52 -2.41
C ALA A 73 -12.32 10.68 -2.56
N GLN A 74 -13.04 10.41 -1.47
CA GLN A 74 -14.49 10.49 -1.46
C GLN A 74 -14.94 11.84 -0.88
N ASP A 75 -16.01 12.40 -1.45
CA ASP A 75 -16.70 13.54 -0.85
C ASP A 75 -17.52 13.04 0.33
N ALA A 76 -17.43 13.71 1.48
CA ALA A 76 -18.08 13.27 2.72
C ALA A 76 -19.62 13.20 2.63
N ASP A 77 -20.19 13.92 1.68
CA ASP A 77 -21.64 14.02 1.44
C ASP A 77 -22.14 13.15 0.27
N LYS A 78 -21.23 12.39 -0.38
CA LYS A 78 -21.57 11.58 -1.54
C LYS A 78 -21.26 10.08 -1.32
N PRO A 79 -22.03 9.18 -1.93
CA PRO A 79 -21.72 7.75 -1.91
C PRO A 79 -20.36 7.44 -2.56
N ALA A 80 -19.71 6.36 -2.11
CA ALA A 80 -18.53 5.80 -2.77
C ALA A 80 -18.83 5.49 -4.24
N GLY A 81 -17.85 5.71 -5.14
CA GLY A 81 -18.01 5.50 -6.58
C GLY A 81 -18.68 6.67 -7.32
N THR A 82 -19.04 7.77 -6.61
CA THR A 82 -19.65 8.94 -7.27
C THR A 82 -18.71 9.60 -8.26
N TYR A 83 -17.44 9.78 -7.88
CA TYR A 83 -16.43 10.37 -8.77
C TYR A 83 -16.17 9.50 -9.99
N GLU A 84 -16.04 8.20 -9.78
CA GLU A 84 -15.85 7.22 -10.87
C GLU A 84 -17.05 7.22 -11.82
N ALA A 85 -18.28 7.37 -11.33
CA ALA A 85 -19.46 7.50 -12.17
C ALA A 85 -19.48 8.81 -12.97
N GLU A 86 -18.99 9.92 -12.40
CA GLU A 86 -18.89 11.21 -13.10
C GLU A 86 -17.90 11.12 -14.28
N ILE A 87 -16.71 10.51 -14.07
CA ILE A 87 -15.71 10.38 -15.13
C ILE A 87 -16.16 9.39 -16.21
N ILE A 88 -16.82 8.28 -15.84
CA ILE A 88 -17.42 7.35 -16.81
C ILE A 88 -18.44 8.08 -17.67
N ALA A 89 -19.34 8.86 -17.08
CA ALA A 89 -20.33 9.62 -17.84
C ALA A 89 -19.70 10.63 -18.81
N ALA A 90 -18.60 11.29 -18.40
CA ALA A 90 -17.84 12.20 -19.26
C ALA A 90 -17.14 11.46 -20.43
N PHE A 91 -16.57 10.28 -20.16
CA PHE A 91 -15.98 9.43 -21.20
C PHE A 91 -17.02 8.95 -22.20
N GLU A 92 -18.16 8.40 -21.74
CA GLU A 92 -19.22 7.88 -22.57
C GLU A 92 -19.88 8.99 -23.44
N ALA A 93 -19.94 10.22 -22.92
CA ALA A 93 -20.43 11.37 -23.70
C ALA A 93 -19.54 11.67 -24.92
N LYS A 94 -18.21 11.45 -24.79
CA LYS A 94 -17.25 11.59 -25.90
C LYS A 94 -17.14 10.34 -26.76
N ASN A 95 -17.50 9.16 -26.23
CA ASN A 95 -17.38 7.85 -26.87
C ASN A 95 -18.71 7.08 -26.76
N PRO A 96 -19.78 7.49 -27.47
CA PRO A 96 -21.14 6.91 -27.33
C PRO A 96 -21.23 5.45 -27.77
N ASP A 97 -20.21 4.94 -28.43
CA ASP A 97 -20.07 3.54 -28.89
C ASP A 97 -19.38 2.63 -27.82
N ILE A 98 -18.99 3.19 -26.67
CA ILE A 98 -18.37 2.43 -25.56
C ILE A 98 -19.20 2.63 -24.29
N LYS A 99 -19.42 1.55 -23.55
CA LYS A 99 -20.06 1.55 -22.23
C LYS A 99 -19.07 1.01 -21.18
N VAL A 100 -18.93 1.71 -20.04
CA VAL A 100 -18.05 1.29 -18.95
C VAL A 100 -18.87 0.87 -17.73
N ASN A 101 -18.70 -0.37 -17.29
CA ASN A 101 -19.32 -0.91 -16.09
C ASN A 101 -18.29 -0.92 -14.95
N LEU A 102 -18.53 -0.10 -13.92
CA LEU A 102 -17.65 -0.02 -12.75
C LEU A 102 -17.97 -1.13 -11.75
N GLU A 103 -16.95 -1.76 -11.21
CA GLU A 103 -17.02 -2.56 -9.99
C GLU A 103 -15.94 -2.12 -9.02
N THR A 104 -16.33 -1.69 -7.82
CA THR A 104 -15.38 -1.34 -6.75
C THR A 104 -14.95 -2.62 -6.02
N ILE A 105 -13.65 -2.79 -5.83
CA ILE A 105 -13.04 -3.89 -5.09
C ILE A 105 -12.22 -3.33 -3.92
N ASP A 106 -12.12 -4.06 -2.82
CA ASP A 106 -11.37 -3.62 -1.63
C ASP A 106 -9.92 -4.12 -1.63
N PHE A 107 -9.05 -3.48 -0.84
CA PHE A 107 -7.63 -3.85 -0.77
C PHE A 107 -7.37 -5.17 0.00
N THR A 108 -8.34 -5.68 0.77
CA THR A 108 -8.17 -6.88 1.58
C THR A 108 -8.45 -8.14 0.77
N SER A 109 -9.62 -8.20 0.11
CA SER A 109 -10.08 -9.37 -0.66
C SER A 109 -9.92 -9.19 -2.17
N GLY A 110 -9.73 -7.97 -2.65
CA GLY A 110 -9.63 -7.67 -4.08
C GLY A 110 -8.51 -8.41 -4.80
N PRO A 111 -7.29 -8.52 -4.25
CA PRO A 111 -6.22 -9.29 -4.90
C PRO A 111 -6.57 -10.76 -5.10
N GLU A 112 -7.21 -11.40 -4.13
CA GLU A 112 -7.67 -12.80 -4.24
C GLU A 112 -8.79 -12.93 -5.27
N LYS A 113 -9.74 -11.96 -5.28
CA LYS A 113 -10.80 -11.91 -6.26
C LYS A 113 -10.27 -11.79 -7.69
N ILE A 114 -9.26 -10.93 -7.93
CA ILE A 114 -8.63 -10.78 -9.24
C ILE A 114 -8.00 -12.11 -9.67
N THR A 115 -7.22 -12.75 -8.78
CA THR A 115 -6.58 -14.03 -9.07
C THR A 115 -7.60 -15.11 -9.43
N ALA A 116 -8.66 -15.26 -8.64
CA ALA A 116 -9.72 -16.24 -8.91
C ALA A 116 -10.45 -15.95 -10.25
N ALA A 117 -10.70 -14.68 -10.56
CA ALA A 117 -11.34 -14.28 -11.80
C ALA A 117 -10.46 -14.50 -13.03
N ILE A 118 -9.13 -14.31 -12.92
CA ILE A 118 -8.15 -14.66 -13.96
C ILE A 118 -8.21 -16.16 -14.27
N GLU A 119 -8.22 -17.00 -13.23
CA GLU A 119 -8.32 -18.45 -13.39
C GLU A 119 -9.64 -18.91 -14.00
N ALA A 120 -10.73 -18.23 -13.64
CA ALA A 120 -12.07 -18.49 -14.14
C ALA A 120 -12.33 -17.91 -15.56
N GLY A 121 -11.45 -17.04 -16.07
CA GLY A 121 -11.68 -16.32 -17.34
C GLY A 121 -12.81 -15.29 -17.27
N THR A 122 -13.03 -14.68 -16.09
CA THR A 122 -14.09 -13.69 -15.81
C THR A 122 -13.56 -12.39 -15.25
N VAL A 123 -12.24 -12.14 -15.39
CA VAL A 123 -11.60 -10.92 -14.92
C VAL A 123 -12.11 -9.69 -15.70
N CYS A 124 -12.02 -8.50 -15.10
CA CYS A 124 -12.37 -7.23 -15.75
C CYS A 124 -11.58 -6.97 -17.04
N ASP A 125 -12.00 -5.98 -17.81
CA ASP A 125 -11.26 -5.53 -18.99
C ASP A 125 -10.17 -4.52 -18.57
N VAL A 126 -10.44 -3.60 -17.61
CA VAL A 126 -9.52 -2.58 -17.11
C VAL A 126 -9.35 -2.72 -15.61
N LEU A 127 -8.10 -2.66 -15.14
CA LEU A 127 -7.76 -2.58 -13.73
C LEU A 127 -6.88 -1.36 -13.48
N PHE A 128 -7.17 -0.63 -12.39
CA PHE A 128 -6.30 0.43 -11.85
C PHE A 128 -5.55 -0.10 -10.64
N ASP A 129 -4.22 -0.19 -10.71
CA ASP A 129 -3.38 -0.76 -9.65
C ASP A 129 -1.91 -0.30 -9.76
N ALA A 130 -1.02 -0.92 -8.98
CA ALA A 130 0.41 -0.66 -8.95
C ALA A 130 1.20 -1.72 -9.77
N PRO A 131 2.43 -1.39 -10.25
CA PRO A 131 3.23 -2.26 -11.11
C PRO A 131 3.48 -3.66 -10.52
N GLY A 132 3.71 -3.76 -9.22
CA GLY A 132 4.06 -5.04 -8.60
C GLY A 132 3.04 -6.16 -8.84
N ARG A 133 1.75 -5.85 -8.92
CA ARG A 133 0.70 -6.82 -9.30
C ARG A 133 0.50 -6.88 -10.81
N ILE A 134 0.40 -5.71 -11.46
CA ILE A 134 0.16 -5.63 -12.90
C ILE A 134 1.23 -6.39 -13.69
N ILE A 135 2.51 -6.17 -13.39
CA ILE A 135 3.59 -6.84 -14.11
C ILE A 135 3.63 -8.34 -13.83
N SER A 136 3.24 -8.78 -12.63
CA SER A 136 3.05 -10.22 -12.37
C SER A 136 1.96 -10.83 -13.27
N TYR A 137 0.86 -10.13 -13.53
CA TYR A 137 -0.15 -10.62 -14.48
C TYR A 137 0.38 -10.64 -15.92
N ALA A 138 1.20 -9.65 -16.31
CA ALA A 138 1.87 -9.62 -17.61
C ALA A 138 2.84 -10.79 -17.80
N GLN A 139 3.67 -11.08 -16.79
CA GLN A 139 4.60 -12.23 -16.78
C GLN A 139 3.88 -13.57 -16.94
N ASN A 140 2.63 -13.65 -16.51
CA ASN A 140 1.76 -14.80 -16.68
C ASN A 140 0.94 -14.77 -18.00
N GLY A 141 1.21 -13.84 -18.90
CA GLY A 141 0.56 -13.74 -20.20
C GLY A 141 -0.94 -13.40 -20.15
N LYS A 142 -1.37 -12.62 -19.16
CA LYS A 142 -2.79 -12.28 -18.93
C LYS A 142 -3.18 -10.90 -19.44
N LEU A 143 -2.20 -10.08 -19.87
CA LEU A 143 -2.44 -8.69 -20.22
C LEU A 143 -2.19 -8.40 -21.70
N VAL A 144 -2.90 -7.41 -22.21
CA VAL A 144 -2.68 -6.80 -23.53
C VAL A 144 -1.47 -5.89 -23.47
N LYS A 145 -0.61 -5.93 -24.51
CA LYS A 145 0.50 -4.98 -24.66
C LYS A 145 -0.03 -3.57 -24.92
N LEU A 146 0.59 -2.60 -24.29
CA LEU A 146 0.26 -1.18 -24.38
C LEU A 146 1.33 -0.35 -25.10
N ASP A 147 2.28 -1.00 -25.82
CA ASP A 147 3.41 -0.33 -26.48
C ASP A 147 2.95 0.79 -27.44
N ASP A 148 1.81 0.63 -28.08
CA ASP A 148 1.19 1.61 -28.99
C ASP A 148 0.71 2.89 -28.27
N MET A 149 0.51 2.85 -26.94
CA MET A 149 0.17 4.01 -26.12
C MET A 149 1.41 4.78 -25.65
N PHE A 150 2.61 4.16 -25.68
CA PHE A 150 3.88 4.77 -25.27
C PHE A 150 4.56 5.46 -26.45
N THR A 151 3.96 6.56 -26.90
CA THR A 151 4.56 7.39 -27.97
C THR A 151 5.86 8.05 -27.52
N ASP A 152 6.73 8.43 -28.47
CA ASP A 152 7.97 9.17 -28.17
C ASP A 152 7.68 10.45 -27.38
N GLU A 153 6.52 11.10 -27.63
CA GLU A 153 6.09 12.29 -26.91
C GLU A 153 5.76 11.99 -25.45
N PHE A 154 4.99 10.92 -25.19
CA PHE A 154 4.65 10.47 -23.84
C PHE A 154 5.90 10.09 -23.04
N VAL A 155 6.77 9.26 -23.62
CA VAL A 155 8.03 8.82 -22.98
C VAL A 155 8.91 10.02 -22.62
N LYS A 156 9.02 11.01 -23.51
CA LYS A 156 9.76 12.24 -23.26
C LYS A 156 9.10 13.13 -22.20
N ASP A 157 7.77 13.15 -22.14
CA ASP A 157 7.02 13.94 -21.16
C ASP A 157 7.13 13.34 -19.75
N VAL A 158 7.14 12.02 -19.61
CA VAL A 158 7.41 11.34 -18.33
C VAL A 158 8.86 11.57 -17.87
N ASN A 159 9.82 11.46 -18.77
CA ASN A 159 11.26 11.74 -18.54
C ASN A 159 11.83 11.09 -17.26
N ASN A 160 11.37 9.88 -16.95
CA ASN A 160 11.84 9.08 -15.82
C ASN A 160 11.96 7.62 -16.28
N GLU A 161 13.19 7.17 -16.55
CA GLU A 161 13.46 5.84 -17.07
C GLU A 161 13.12 4.74 -16.07
N ALA A 162 13.39 4.92 -14.78
CA ALA A 162 13.10 3.93 -13.74
C ALA A 162 11.58 3.71 -13.62
N LEU A 163 10.79 4.78 -13.63
CA LEU A 163 9.33 4.70 -13.65
C LEU A 163 8.81 4.01 -14.90
N LEU A 164 9.32 4.38 -16.09
CA LEU A 164 8.91 3.73 -17.35
C LEU A 164 9.28 2.25 -17.37
N ASN A 165 10.43 1.88 -16.83
CA ASN A 165 10.85 0.49 -16.72
C ASN A 165 9.97 -0.31 -15.75
N SER A 166 9.45 0.31 -14.68
CA SER A 166 8.49 -0.35 -13.78
C SER A 166 7.16 -0.73 -14.46
N CYS A 167 6.87 -0.16 -15.63
CA CYS A 167 5.67 -0.46 -16.42
C CYS A 167 5.86 -1.58 -17.45
N LYS A 168 7.09 -2.14 -17.55
CA LYS A 168 7.44 -3.19 -18.50
C LYS A 168 7.49 -4.57 -17.84
N SER A 169 7.23 -5.58 -18.64
CA SER A 169 7.52 -6.99 -18.31
C SER A 169 8.86 -7.42 -18.90
N ASP A 170 9.29 -8.64 -18.59
CA ASP A 170 10.58 -9.22 -19.01
C ASP A 170 10.77 -9.30 -20.51
N ASP A 171 9.69 -9.30 -21.28
CA ASP A 171 9.73 -9.27 -22.74
C ASP A 171 10.03 -7.88 -23.32
N GLY A 172 10.21 -6.88 -22.45
CA GLY A 172 10.53 -5.50 -22.79
C GLY A 172 9.31 -4.65 -23.21
N SER A 173 8.11 -5.25 -23.27
CA SER A 173 6.88 -4.55 -23.65
C SER A 173 6.23 -3.88 -22.45
N TYR A 174 5.50 -2.80 -22.71
CA TYR A 174 4.70 -2.09 -21.69
C TYR A 174 3.35 -2.78 -21.48
N TYR A 175 2.97 -2.94 -20.20
CA TYR A 175 1.70 -3.55 -19.79
C TYR A 175 0.92 -2.71 -18.77
N MET A 176 1.53 -1.65 -18.25
CA MET A 176 0.89 -0.70 -17.36
C MET A 176 1.04 0.71 -17.94
N TYR A 177 -0.06 1.46 -18.05
CA TYR A 177 -0.04 2.86 -18.44
C TYR A 177 -0.08 3.73 -17.18
N PRO A 178 1.00 4.43 -16.81
CA PRO A 178 1.10 5.15 -15.54
C PRO A 178 0.40 6.51 -15.63
N ILE A 179 -0.22 6.94 -14.52
CA ILE A 179 -0.83 8.27 -14.39
C ILE A 179 -0.18 9.10 -13.29
N SER A 180 0.13 8.48 -12.15
CA SER A 180 0.57 9.22 -10.97
C SER A 180 1.59 8.46 -10.14
N THR A 181 2.30 9.21 -9.28
CA THR A 181 3.34 8.69 -8.41
C THR A 181 3.41 9.49 -7.10
N ALA A 182 3.90 8.87 -6.02
CA ALA A 182 4.21 9.53 -4.76
C ALA A 182 5.25 8.74 -3.97
N ALA A 183 6.18 9.45 -3.32
CA ALA A 183 7.11 8.83 -2.38
C ALA A 183 6.37 8.33 -1.14
N PHE A 184 6.85 7.21 -0.58
CA PHE A 184 6.59 6.89 0.82
C PHE A 184 7.60 7.59 1.71
N CYS A 185 7.15 8.05 2.86
CA CYS A 185 7.95 8.73 3.86
C CYS A 185 7.45 8.36 5.26
N MET A 186 7.90 9.05 6.28
CA MET A 186 7.40 8.93 7.64
C MET A 186 6.68 10.21 8.07
N ALA A 187 5.92 10.13 9.17
CA ALA A 187 5.32 11.29 9.79
C ALA A 187 5.56 11.27 11.30
N VAL A 188 5.80 12.45 11.89
CA VAL A 188 6.06 12.65 13.32
C VAL A 188 5.06 13.66 13.89
N SER A 189 4.56 13.43 15.11
CA SER A 189 3.69 14.37 15.81
C SER A 189 4.50 15.58 16.29
N LYS A 190 4.10 16.77 15.83
CA LYS A 190 4.70 18.03 16.27
C LYS A 190 4.56 18.22 17.78
N GLN A 191 3.37 17.91 18.33
CA GLN A 191 3.11 18.04 19.76
C GLN A 191 4.02 17.12 20.59
N ALA A 192 4.29 15.89 20.11
CA ALA A 192 5.23 14.99 20.78
C ALA A 192 6.66 15.52 20.72
N LEU A 193 7.10 16.06 19.57
CA LEU A 193 8.42 16.68 19.43
C LEU A 193 8.60 17.89 20.35
N GLU A 194 7.60 18.79 20.42
CA GLU A 194 7.63 19.97 21.28
C GLU A 194 7.65 19.57 22.75
N ALA A 195 6.81 18.63 23.17
CA ALA A 195 6.76 18.15 24.56
C ALA A 195 8.05 17.44 25.01
N ALA A 196 8.76 16.80 24.07
CA ALA A 196 10.04 16.12 24.31
C ALA A 196 11.27 17.02 24.11
N ASP A 197 11.12 18.29 23.78
CA ASP A 197 12.21 19.19 23.37
C ASP A 197 13.06 18.58 22.22
N ALA A 198 12.38 17.93 21.26
CA ALA A 198 13.00 17.17 20.18
C ALA A 198 12.92 17.86 18.82
N MET A 199 12.27 19.03 18.69
CA MET A 199 12.16 19.77 17.42
C MET A 199 13.51 20.05 16.76
N SER A 200 14.57 20.24 17.55
CA SER A 200 15.94 20.46 17.04
C SER A 200 16.58 19.21 16.42
N CYS A 201 15.98 18.04 16.58
CA CYS A 201 16.49 16.79 16.00
C CYS A 201 16.07 16.62 14.53
N ILE A 202 15.03 17.32 14.09
CA ILE A 202 14.53 17.23 12.70
C ILE A 202 14.94 18.48 11.91
N ASN A 203 15.06 18.31 10.60
CA ASN A 203 15.24 19.42 9.66
C ASN A 203 13.87 19.84 9.10
N MET A 204 13.53 21.12 9.15
CA MET A 204 12.28 21.68 8.61
C MET A 204 12.50 22.50 7.35
N GLU A 205 13.74 22.59 6.85
CA GLU A 205 14.09 23.40 5.67
C GLU A 205 14.29 22.52 4.43
N GLY A 206 13.90 23.02 3.27
CA GLY A 206 14.07 22.35 1.98
C GLY A 206 13.37 21.01 1.95
N ASP A 207 14.09 19.94 1.60
CA ASP A 207 13.55 18.58 1.48
C ASP A 207 13.45 17.85 2.82
N ARG A 208 13.69 18.53 3.93
CA ARG A 208 13.65 18.02 5.30
C ARG A 208 14.52 16.77 5.53
N THR A 209 15.60 16.61 4.74
CA THR A 209 16.51 15.46 4.90
C THR A 209 17.26 15.53 6.23
N TRP A 210 17.52 14.39 6.83
CA TRP A 210 18.12 14.25 8.14
C TRP A 210 18.85 12.91 8.30
N THR A 211 19.69 12.82 9.33
CA THR A 211 20.55 11.67 9.55
C THR A 211 19.98 10.67 10.54
N THR A 212 20.42 9.41 10.47
CA THR A 212 20.14 8.38 11.48
C THR A 212 20.59 8.80 12.88
N ALA A 213 21.70 9.54 13.01
CA ALA A 213 22.14 10.08 14.29
C ALA A 213 21.14 11.09 14.89
N GLN A 214 20.54 11.94 14.06
CA GLN A 214 19.46 12.86 14.48
C GLN A 214 18.19 12.10 14.87
N PHE A 215 17.85 11.05 14.12
CA PHE A 215 16.73 10.16 14.45
C PHE A 215 16.94 9.46 15.81
N GLU A 216 18.12 8.90 16.07
CA GLU A 216 18.46 8.31 17.38
C GLU A 216 18.33 9.30 18.54
N GLU A 217 18.74 10.54 18.34
CA GLU A 217 18.59 11.58 19.36
C GLU A 217 17.11 11.91 19.61
N MET A 218 16.30 11.99 18.55
CA MET A 218 14.85 12.14 18.65
C MET A 218 14.22 10.99 19.45
N LEU A 219 14.57 9.72 19.14
CA LEU A 219 14.06 8.55 19.86
C LEU A 219 14.36 8.63 21.37
N LYS A 220 15.58 9.01 21.75
CA LYS A 220 15.99 9.15 23.16
C LYS A 220 15.17 10.21 23.87
N LYS A 221 14.96 11.38 23.24
CA LYS A 221 14.18 12.48 23.81
C LYS A 221 12.70 12.14 23.94
N LEU A 222 12.10 11.53 22.91
CA LEU A 222 10.70 11.08 22.95
C LEU A 222 10.49 10.06 24.07
N ASN A 223 11.35 9.04 24.16
CA ASN A 223 11.26 8.03 25.22
C ASN A 223 11.44 8.63 26.61
N ALA A 224 12.40 9.53 26.80
CA ALA A 224 12.62 10.23 28.08
C ALA A 224 11.41 11.09 28.50
N ALA A 225 10.63 11.60 27.55
CA ALA A 225 9.40 12.33 27.78
C ALA A 225 8.15 11.41 27.94
N GLY A 226 8.33 10.09 27.81
CA GLY A 226 7.27 9.09 28.01
C GLY A 226 6.43 8.80 26.75
N PHE A 227 6.90 9.19 25.56
CA PHE A 227 6.25 8.85 24.30
C PHE A 227 6.76 7.51 23.77
N ASN A 228 5.86 6.72 23.21
CA ASN A 228 6.21 5.54 22.42
C ASN A 228 6.63 5.97 21.01
N GLY A 229 7.66 5.37 20.47
CA GLY A 229 7.96 5.44 19.03
C GLY A 229 6.98 4.63 18.19
N ALA A 230 7.19 4.60 16.85
CA ALA A 230 6.40 3.79 15.94
C ALA A 230 6.47 2.30 16.28
N THR A 231 5.52 1.52 15.76
CA THR A 231 5.62 0.07 15.76
C THR A 231 6.57 -0.40 14.66
N VAL A 232 7.41 -1.39 14.94
CA VAL A 232 8.14 -2.12 13.89
C VAL A 232 7.22 -3.23 13.40
N TYR A 233 6.33 -2.88 12.47
CA TYR A 233 5.24 -3.76 12.04
C TYR A 233 5.67 -4.81 11.04
N CYS A 234 5.19 -6.04 11.20
CA CYS A 234 5.52 -7.17 10.33
C CYS A 234 4.49 -8.31 10.36
N SER A 235 3.21 -8.04 10.55
CA SER A 235 2.18 -9.09 10.55
C SER A 235 1.69 -9.48 9.16
N GLY A 236 1.92 -8.64 8.14
CA GLY A 236 1.43 -8.90 6.78
C GLY A 236 1.74 -7.80 5.78
N GLN A 237 1.21 -7.95 4.56
CA GLN A 237 1.58 -7.15 3.39
C GLN A 237 1.00 -5.73 3.35
N GLY A 238 0.05 -5.40 4.23
CA GLY A 238 -0.59 -4.08 4.24
C GLY A 238 0.40 -2.98 4.64
N GLY A 239 0.83 -2.14 3.70
CA GLY A 239 1.73 -1.01 3.95
C GLY A 239 3.19 -1.38 4.21
N ASP A 240 3.64 -2.57 3.81
CA ASP A 240 5.00 -3.05 4.05
C ASP A 240 6.10 -2.21 3.39
N GLN A 241 5.75 -1.34 2.42
CA GLN A 241 6.67 -0.38 1.79
C GLN A 241 7.33 0.54 2.83
N GLY A 242 6.57 1.04 3.81
CA GLY A 242 7.11 1.94 4.81
C GLY A 242 8.19 1.28 5.68
N ILE A 243 7.93 0.07 6.17
CA ILE A 243 8.92 -0.61 7.03
C ILE A 243 10.13 -1.10 6.23
N ARG A 244 9.95 -1.49 4.94
CA ARG A 244 11.10 -1.83 4.08
C ARG A 244 11.98 -0.60 3.85
N ALA A 245 11.37 0.53 3.45
CA ALA A 245 12.08 1.78 3.25
C ALA A 245 12.77 2.27 4.53
N PHE A 246 12.14 2.12 5.70
CA PHE A 246 12.76 2.46 6.97
C PHE A 246 14.00 1.60 7.25
N VAL A 247 13.90 0.27 7.08
CA VAL A 247 15.03 -0.65 7.31
C VAL A 247 16.20 -0.32 6.38
N THR A 248 15.94 -0.06 5.10
CA THR A 248 17.01 0.20 4.11
C THR A 248 17.68 1.55 4.33
N ASN A 249 16.90 2.60 4.62
CA ASN A 249 17.45 3.96 4.71
C ASN A 249 18.37 4.18 5.91
N ILE A 250 18.05 3.66 7.09
CA ILE A 250 18.75 4.03 8.32
C ILE A 250 20.26 3.75 8.34
N TYR A 251 20.77 2.88 7.47
CA TYR A 251 22.20 2.64 7.27
C TYR A 251 22.54 2.36 5.81
N ASP A 252 21.88 3.07 4.89
CA ASP A 252 22.21 3.16 3.47
C ASP A 252 22.35 1.77 2.80
N SER A 253 21.40 0.88 3.08
CA SER A 253 21.28 -0.45 2.46
C SER A 253 20.16 -0.46 1.42
N GLN A 254 20.08 -1.52 0.63
CA GLN A 254 19.01 -1.72 -0.34
C GLN A 254 18.41 -3.14 -0.24
N VAL A 255 17.14 -3.28 -0.66
CA VAL A 255 16.49 -4.59 -0.73
C VAL A 255 17.10 -5.42 -1.86
N THR A 256 17.44 -4.77 -2.99
CA THR A 256 18.04 -5.39 -4.20
C THR A 256 19.29 -4.63 -4.62
N ASN A 257 20.08 -5.21 -5.52
CA ASN A 257 21.08 -4.46 -6.26
C ASN A 257 20.45 -3.41 -7.19
N ASP A 258 21.24 -2.46 -7.70
CA ASP A 258 20.78 -1.36 -8.57
C ASP A 258 20.13 -1.85 -9.88
N GLU A 259 20.57 -2.96 -10.41
CA GLU A 259 20.04 -3.61 -11.61
C GLU A 259 18.73 -4.34 -11.38
N VAL A 260 18.26 -4.44 -10.12
CA VAL A 260 17.02 -5.14 -9.72
C VAL A 260 17.03 -6.61 -10.20
N THR A 261 18.16 -7.30 -10.04
CA THR A 261 18.34 -8.68 -10.48
C THR A 261 18.54 -9.69 -9.35
N GLU A 262 18.90 -9.21 -8.16
CA GLU A 262 19.08 -10.02 -6.96
C GLU A 262 18.81 -9.24 -5.69
N TYR A 263 18.41 -9.95 -4.63
CA TYR A 263 18.22 -9.41 -3.30
C TYR A 263 19.56 -9.36 -2.54
N THR A 264 19.85 -8.22 -1.89
CA THR A 264 21.18 -7.92 -1.30
C THR A 264 21.12 -7.34 0.11
N LEU A 265 19.96 -7.34 0.77
CA LEU A 265 19.76 -6.72 2.10
C LEU A 265 20.72 -7.25 3.19
N ASN A 266 21.41 -8.35 2.97
CA ASN A 266 22.40 -8.92 3.91
C ASN A 266 23.78 -8.28 3.81
N ASP A 267 23.88 -7.09 3.27
CA ASP A 267 25.06 -6.25 3.34
C ASP A 267 25.33 -5.71 4.76
N GLU A 268 26.43 -4.98 4.95
CA GLU A 268 26.79 -4.41 6.25
C GLU A 268 25.71 -3.44 6.76
N GLY A 269 25.11 -2.62 5.87
CA GLY A 269 24.06 -1.66 6.18
C GLY A 269 22.79 -2.33 6.67
N GLY A 270 22.29 -3.34 5.97
CA GLY A 270 21.07 -4.08 6.32
C GLY A 270 21.21 -4.86 7.62
N ILE A 271 22.35 -5.54 7.85
CA ILE A 271 22.64 -6.21 9.13
C ILE A 271 22.67 -5.20 10.28
N LYS A 272 23.34 -4.06 10.08
CA LYS A 272 23.43 -2.97 11.06
C LYS A 272 22.04 -2.39 11.35
N ALA A 273 21.23 -2.18 10.33
CA ALA A 273 19.86 -1.66 10.44
C ALA A 273 18.98 -2.56 11.32
N LEU A 274 18.92 -3.85 11.01
CA LEU A 274 18.15 -4.80 11.79
C LEU A 274 18.65 -4.94 13.24
N THR A 275 19.97 -4.87 13.44
CA THR A 275 20.58 -4.88 14.77
C THR A 275 20.14 -3.65 15.59
N LYS A 276 20.18 -2.46 14.98
CA LYS A 276 19.76 -1.23 15.64
C LYS A 276 18.27 -1.16 15.92
N ILE A 277 17.44 -1.60 14.99
CA ILE A 277 15.99 -1.69 15.21
C ILE A 277 15.69 -2.59 16.42
N LYS A 278 16.36 -3.76 16.50
CA LYS A 278 16.23 -4.65 17.67
C LYS A 278 16.65 -3.96 18.95
N GLU A 279 17.78 -3.26 18.96
CA GLU A 279 18.25 -2.47 20.11
C GLU A 279 17.23 -1.41 20.53
N TRP A 280 16.64 -0.66 19.60
CA TRP A 280 15.63 0.37 19.88
C TRP A 280 14.33 -0.22 20.45
N VAL A 281 13.90 -1.39 19.95
CA VAL A 281 12.74 -2.11 20.49
C VAL A 281 13.02 -2.63 21.89
N ASP A 282 14.18 -3.25 22.13
CA ASP A 282 14.59 -3.75 23.46
C ASP A 282 14.75 -2.63 24.50
N ALA A 283 15.17 -1.45 24.06
CA ALA A 283 15.27 -0.25 24.89
C ALA A 283 13.92 0.46 25.12
N GLY A 284 12.84 0.01 24.46
CA GLY A 284 11.52 0.63 24.53
C GLY A 284 11.40 1.95 23.76
N TYR A 285 12.32 2.25 22.84
CA TYR A 285 12.25 3.44 21.99
C TYR A 285 11.24 3.27 20.84
N MET A 286 11.11 2.06 20.34
CA MET A 286 10.10 1.63 19.36
C MET A 286 9.34 0.44 19.90
N LEU A 287 8.16 0.17 19.35
CA LEU A 287 7.29 -0.93 19.79
C LEU A 287 7.51 -2.18 18.93
N ASN A 288 7.50 -3.36 19.57
CA ASN A 288 7.45 -4.63 18.83
C ASN A 288 6.08 -4.73 18.15
N GLY A 289 6.10 -4.62 16.82
CA GLY A 289 4.92 -4.63 15.96
C GLY A 289 4.67 -5.97 15.27
N SER A 290 5.13 -7.10 15.82
CA SER A 290 4.94 -8.43 15.21
C SER A 290 3.48 -8.79 14.91
N ALA A 291 2.52 -8.17 15.64
CA ALA A 291 1.09 -8.36 15.45
C ALA A 291 0.42 -7.26 14.59
N TYR A 292 1.17 -6.27 14.12
CA TYR A 292 0.65 -5.12 13.40
C TYR A 292 1.10 -5.12 11.93
N ASN A 293 0.24 -4.63 11.04
CA ASN A 293 0.58 -4.23 9.67
C ASN A 293 0.76 -2.70 9.59
N GLY A 294 1.15 -2.18 8.42
CA GLY A 294 1.40 -0.76 8.25
C GLY A 294 0.17 0.14 8.46
N GLY A 295 -1.01 -0.34 8.09
CA GLY A 295 -2.25 0.39 8.33
C GLY A 295 -2.54 0.55 9.83
N GLU A 296 -2.30 -0.49 10.61
CA GLU A 296 -2.46 -0.48 12.07
C GLU A 296 -1.41 0.41 12.75
N ASP A 297 -0.16 0.49 12.22
CA ASP A 297 0.84 1.46 12.70
C ASP A 297 0.37 2.90 12.48
N VAL A 298 -0.17 3.21 11.29
CA VAL A 298 -0.79 4.52 11.01
C VAL A 298 -1.94 4.81 11.97
N ASP A 299 -2.79 3.81 12.26
CA ASP A 299 -3.91 3.98 13.21
C ASP A 299 -3.42 4.28 14.63
N GLN A 300 -2.30 3.66 15.09
CA GLN A 300 -1.68 4.02 16.36
C GLN A 300 -1.17 5.47 16.38
N PHE A 301 -0.55 5.91 15.29
CA PHE A 301 -0.05 7.27 15.15
C PHE A 301 -1.17 8.31 15.18
N VAL A 302 -2.20 8.15 14.33
CA VAL A 302 -3.30 9.13 14.26
C VAL A 302 -4.20 9.12 15.51
N ALA A 303 -4.15 8.05 16.30
CA ALA A 303 -4.78 7.97 17.62
C ALA A 303 -3.93 8.61 18.74
N GLY A 304 -2.71 9.04 18.46
CA GLY A 304 -1.76 9.62 19.44
C GLY A 304 -1.12 8.60 20.38
N ASN A 305 -1.18 7.31 20.06
CA ASN A 305 -0.57 6.24 20.86
C ASN A 305 0.93 6.11 20.60
N THR A 306 1.39 6.53 19.41
CA THR A 306 2.80 6.60 19.00
C THR A 306 3.15 8.01 18.53
N ALA A 307 4.40 8.42 18.72
CA ALA A 307 4.87 9.75 18.34
C ALA A 307 5.14 9.90 16.86
N PHE A 308 5.33 8.80 16.13
CA PHE A 308 5.56 8.79 14.70
C PHE A 308 5.09 7.47 14.07
N THR A 309 4.99 7.47 12.75
CA THR A 309 4.75 6.28 11.91
C THR A 309 5.81 6.20 10.82
N THR A 310 6.17 4.97 10.42
CA THR A 310 7.09 4.72 9.29
C THR A 310 6.34 4.44 7.98
N LEU A 311 5.03 4.63 7.94
CA LEU A 311 4.23 4.57 6.72
C LEU A 311 3.45 5.86 6.55
N TRP A 312 3.88 6.71 5.62
CA TRP A 312 3.19 7.95 5.31
C TRP A 312 3.31 8.30 3.82
N SER A 313 2.38 9.09 3.34
CA SER A 313 2.36 9.61 1.97
C SER A 313 1.35 10.76 1.88
N PRO A 314 1.35 11.58 0.81
CA PRO A 314 0.33 12.62 0.65
C PRO A 314 -1.09 12.06 0.60
N GLY A 315 -1.31 10.88 0.01
CA GLY A 315 -2.60 10.20 0.03
C GLY A 315 -3.04 9.78 1.44
N LEU A 316 -2.15 9.26 2.27
CA LEU A 316 -2.45 8.94 3.68
C LEU A 316 -2.72 10.20 4.50
N ALA A 317 -1.96 11.28 4.28
CA ALA A 317 -2.19 12.57 4.93
C ALA A 317 -3.62 13.08 4.65
N SER A 318 -4.05 13.03 3.40
CA SER A 318 -5.41 13.41 2.98
C SER A 318 -6.47 12.51 3.62
N GLN A 319 -6.29 11.19 3.56
CA GLN A 319 -7.26 10.22 4.12
C GLN A 319 -7.40 10.32 5.65
N ARG A 320 -6.36 10.73 6.36
CA ARG A 320 -6.32 10.79 7.83
C ARG A 320 -6.51 12.21 8.39
N ALA A 321 -6.69 13.22 7.55
CA ALA A 321 -6.78 14.63 7.94
C ALA A 321 -7.86 14.90 9.00
N GLU A 322 -9.05 14.30 8.86
CA GLU A 322 -10.13 14.45 9.82
C GLU A 322 -9.77 13.84 11.20
N THR A 323 -9.23 12.61 11.21
CA THR A 323 -8.80 11.92 12.44
C THR A 323 -7.69 12.67 13.15
N LEU A 324 -6.70 13.17 12.41
CA LEU A 324 -5.63 14.00 12.95
C LEU A 324 -6.18 15.27 13.61
N THR A 325 -7.14 15.93 12.94
CA THR A 325 -7.79 17.14 13.47
C THR A 325 -8.59 16.84 14.75
N GLN A 326 -9.36 15.74 14.76
CA GLN A 326 -10.13 15.32 15.94
C GLN A 326 -9.27 14.99 17.16
N ASN A 327 -8.06 14.44 16.91
CA ASN A 327 -7.10 14.09 17.95
C ASN A 327 -6.08 15.19 18.26
N GLU A 328 -6.22 16.37 17.65
CA GLU A 328 -5.32 17.52 17.83
C GLU A 328 -3.85 17.20 17.50
N ILE A 329 -3.59 16.35 16.47
CA ILE A 329 -2.26 15.97 16.03
C ILE A 329 -1.91 16.74 14.76
N GLU A 330 -0.82 17.50 14.80
CA GLU A 330 -0.17 18.08 13.64
C GLU A 330 0.94 17.12 13.19
N ALA A 331 0.73 16.44 12.06
CA ALA A 331 1.69 15.51 11.50
C ALA A 331 2.72 16.29 10.65
N ILE A 332 3.99 16.13 10.96
CA ILE A 332 5.11 16.63 10.14
C ILE A 332 5.60 15.47 9.29
N ALA A 333 5.44 15.55 7.98
CA ALA A 333 6.01 14.60 7.05
C ALA A 333 7.53 14.81 6.91
N LEU A 334 8.30 13.73 6.93
CA LEU A 334 9.76 13.71 6.81
C LEU A 334 10.17 12.55 5.90
N PRO A 335 11.22 12.69 5.07
CA PRO A 335 11.81 11.51 4.44
C PRO A 335 12.37 10.56 5.50
N PHE A 336 12.68 9.32 5.14
CA PHE A 336 13.37 8.43 6.08
C PHE A 336 14.75 8.99 6.42
N PRO A 337 15.22 8.82 7.68
CA PRO A 337 16.59 9.18 8.05
C PRO A 337 17.57 8.23 7.35
N SER A 338 18.73 8.72 6.93
CA SER A 338 19.79 7.93 6.32
C SER A 338 21.14 8.24 6.98
N ASP A 339 22.11 7.32 6.89
CA ASP A 339 23.39 7.52 7.59
C ASP A 339 24.17 8.71 6.98
N ASP A 340 24.11 8.86 5.66
CA ASP A 340 24.72 9.95 4.89
C ASP A 340 23.87 11.21 4.74
N GLY A 341 22.59 11.16 5.14
CA GLY A 341 21.61 12.26 5.00
C GLY A 341 20.95 12.36 3.61
N VAL A 342 21.11 11.33 2.75
CA VAL A 342 20.51 11.26 1.42
C VAL A 342 19.57 10.04 1.36
N PRO A 343 18.26 10.22 1.53
CA PRO A 343 17.34 9.09 1.59
C PRO A 343 17.14 8.45 0.20
N GLU A 344 16.88 7.14 0.19
CA GLU A 344 16.40 6.39 -0.97
C GLU A 344 14.97 5.92 -0.70
N LEU A 345 14.00 6.49 -1.40
CA LEU A 345 12.60 6.34 -1.06
C LEU A 345 11.90 5.32 -1.95
N GLU A 346 11.24 4.35 -1.35
CA GLU A 346 10.22 3.60 -2.04
C GLU A 346 9.08 4.54 -2.45
N TYR A 347 8.47 4.26 -3.59
CA TYR A 347 7.42 5.10 -4.13
C TYR A 347 6.29 4.27 -4.72
N LEU A 348 5.12 4.89 -4.79
CA LEU A 348 3.96 4.35 -5.46
C LEU A 348 3.97 4.80 -6.92
N VAL A 349 3.64 3.92 -7.83
CA VAL A 349 3.22 4.23 -9.19
C VAL A 349 1.81 3.71 -9.36
N ASN A 350 0.88 4.57 -9.75
CA ASN A 350 -0.48 4.19 -10.07
C ASN A 350 -0.68 4.20 -11.57
N GLY A 351 -1.42 3.25 -12.09
CA GLY A 351 -1.74 3.18 -13.50
C GLY A 351 -2.72 2.09 -13.83
N PHE A 352 -2.92 1.89 -15.10
CA PHE A 352 -3.94 1.02 -15.63
C PHE A 352 -3.32 -0.11 -16.45
N CYS A 353 -3.95 -1.28 -16.41
CA CYS A 353 -3.69 -2.37 -17.35
C CYS A 353 -4.98 -2.84 -18.02
N VAL A 354 -4.81 -3.57 -19.12
CA VAL A 354 -5.90 -4.22 -19.87
C VAL A 354 -5.70 -5.71 -19.82
N PHE A 355 -6.70 -6.46 -19.33
CA PHE A 355 -6.68 -7.92 -19.38
C PHE A 355 -7.01 -8.42 -20.80
N ASP A 356 -6.27 -9.44 -21.24
CA ASP A 356 -6.51 -10.10 -22.52
C ASP A 356 -7.64 -11.13 -22.37
N ASN A 357 -8.87 -10.68 -22.65
CA ASN A 357 -10.06 -11.49 -22.65
C ASN A 357 -10.38 -12.11 -24.05
N GLY A 358 -9.43 -12.02 -24.99
CA GLY A 358 -9.57 -12.54 -26.36
C GLY A 358 -10.49 -11.71 -27.27
N ASP A 359 -10.92 -10.51 -26.84
CA ASP A 359 -11.77 -9.58 -27.61
C ASP A 359 -11.00 -8.30 -27.96
N ALA A 360 -10.56 -8.20 -29.20
CA ALA A 360 -9.81 -7.05 -29.68
C ALA A 360 -10.59 -5.73 -29.62
N ALA A 361 -11.94 -5.76 -29.79
CA ALA A 361 -12.74 -4.55 -29.69
C ALA A 361 -12.81 -4.02 -28.25
N LYS A 362 -12.90 -4.91 -27.28
CA LYS A 362 -12.82 -4.56 -25.86
C LYS A 362 -11.42 -4.03 -25.47
N ALA A 363 -10.36 -4.65 -25.99
CA ALA A 363 -9.00 -4.18 -25.75
C ALA A 363 -8.80 -2.73 -26.25
N GLU A 364 -9.25 -2.42 -27.46
CA GLU A 364 -9.17 -1.06 -28.02
C GLU A 364 -10.08 -0.06 -27.29
N ALA A 365 -11.27 -0.48 -26.86
CA ALA A 365 -12.17 0.35 -26.05
C ALA A 365 -11.53 0.66 -24.67
N SER A 366 -10.88 -0.34 -24.05
CA SER A 366 -10.15 -0.21 -22.80
C SER A 366 -8.98 0.76 -22.91
N LYS A 367 -8.18 0.69 -23.98
CA LYS A 367 -7.10 1.64 -24.26
C LYS A 367 -7.63 3.07 -24.42
N LYS A 368 -8.74 3.28 -25.10
CA LYS A 368 -9.39 4.60 -25.22
C LYS A 368 -9.86 5.14 -23.87
N PHE A 369 -10.37 4.26 -23.00
CA PHE A 369 -10.78 4.64 -21.65
C PHE A 369 -9.57 5.05 -20.80
N ILE A 370 -8.49 4.28 -20.85
CA ILE A 370 -7.23 4.60 -20.17
C ILE A 370 -6.63 5.93 -20.68
N ASP A 371 -6.63 6.13 -22.00
CA ASP A 371 -6.16 7.39 -22.61
C ASP A 371 -6.95 8.58 -22.09
N PHE A 372 -8.29 8.46 -21.99
CA PHE A 372 -9.13 9.49 -21.43
C PHE A 372 -8.83 9.76 -19.95
N MET A 373 -8.73 8.69 -19.13
CA MET A 373 -8.40 8.82 -17.70
C MET A 373 -7.06 9.51 -17.45
N CYS A 374 -6.08 9.25 -18.31
CA CYS A 374 -4.70 9.71 -18.09
C CYS A 374 -4.34 10.99 -18.86
N ASN A 375 -4.93 11.22 -20.03
CA ASN A 375 -4.46 12.21 -20.99
C ASN A 375 -5.49 13.28 -21.38
N ASP A 376 -6.78 13.13 -20.99
CA ASP A 376 -7.76 14.20 -21.21
C ASP A 376 -7.36 15.46 -20.45
N GLU A 377 -7.41 16.62 -21.11
CA GLU A 377 -6.92 17.90 -20.56
C GLU A 377 -7.66 18.31 -19.26
N GLU A 378 -8.90 17.89 -19.08
CA GLU A 378 -9.70 18.17 -17.90
C GLU A 378 -9.61 17.07 -16.87
N TRP A 379 -9.78 15.82 -17.27
CA TRP A 379 -9.95 14.68 -16.36
C TRP A 379 -8.61 14.09 -15.89
N GLY A 380 -7.58 14.06 -16.72
CA GLY A 380 -6.26 13.57 -16.31
C GLY A 380 -5.71 14.28 -15.07
N PRO A 381 -5.63 15.62 -15.05
CA PRO A 381 -5.25 16.37 -13.86
C PRO A 381 -6.20 16.17 -12.67
N LYS A 382 -7.52 16.09 -12.90
CA LYS A 382 -8.50 15.83 -11.83
C LYS A 382 -8.29 14.46 -11.18
N ASP A 383 -7.99 13.43 -11.97
CA ASP A 383 -7.71 12.08 -11.47
C ASP A 383 -6.48 12.04 -10.57
N VAL A 384 -5.41 12.72 -10.97
CA VAL A 384 -4.20 12.85 -10.14
C VAL A 384 -4.50 13.55 -8.82
N VAL A 385 -5.15 14.71 -8.87
CA VAL A 385 -5.52 15.48 -7.66
C VAL A 385 -6.45 14.66 -6.76
N ARG A 386 -7.38 13.91 -7.35
CA ARG A 386 -8.34 13.09 -6.58
C ARG A 386 -7.69 11.95 -5.80
N THR A 387 -6.52 11.50 -6.23
CA THR A 387 -5.70 10.51 -5.50
C THR A 387 -4.67 11.15 -4.56
N SER A 388 -4.62 12.49 -4.48
CA SER A 388 -3.69 13.27 -3.64
C SER A 388 -2.23 12.88 -3.87
N VAL A 389 -1.83 12.72 -5.14
CA VAL A 389 -0.46 12.33 -5.56
C VAL A 389 0.00 13.21 -6.73
N PHE A 390 1.11 12.89 -7.36
CA PHE A 390 1.74 13.73 -8.39
C PHE A 390 1.63 13.08 -9.77
N PRO A 391 1.48 13.89 -10.84
CA PRO A 391 1.43 13.37 -12.19
C PRO A 391 2.79 12.78 -12.61
N VAL A 392 2.77 11.71 -13.41
CA VAL A 392 3.98 11.20 -14.03
C VAL A 392 4.42 12.05 -15.21
N ARG A 393 3.49 12.79 -15.84
CA ARG A 393 3.75 13.66 -16.98
C ARG A 393 4.14 15.06 -16.53
N GLN A 394 5.31 15.54 -16.97
CA GLN A 394 5.79 16.89 -16.64
C GLN A 394 4.91 18.00 -17.24
N SER A 395 4.26 17.74 -18.40
CA SER A 395 3.36 18.69 -19.05
C SER A 395 2.11 19.04 -18.24
N MET A 396 1.71 18.20 -17.27
CA MET A 396 0.60 18.54 -16.36
C MET A 396 0.96 19.67 -15.37
N GLY A 397 2.27 19.96 -15.18
CA GLY A 397 2.74 21.03 -14.33
C GLY A 397 2.44 20.84 -12.84
N ASP A 398 2.42 21.95 -12.10
CA ASP A 398 2.08 21.95 -10.68
C ASP A 398 0.55 21.92 -10.50
N LEU A 399 0.03 20.81 -9.97
CA LEU A 399 -1.40 20.62 -9.71
C LEU A 399 -1.84 21.12 -8.32
N TYR A 400 -0.89 21.56 -7.47
CA TYR A 400 -1.14 22.01 -6.11
C TYR A 400 -0.53 23.40 -5.83
N PRO A 401 -0.83 24.40 -6.67
CA PRO A 401 -0.15 25.70 -6.59
C PRO A 401 -0.41 26.39 -5.25
N GLY A 402 0.67 26.73 -4.56
CA GLY A 402 0.63 27.42 -3.26
C GLY A 402 0.37 26.51 -2.06
N ASP A 403 0.31 25.20 -2.24
CA ASP A 403 0.29 24.21 -1.15
C ASP A 403 1.73 23.83 -0.79
N GLU A 404 2.23 24.37 0.33
CA GLU A 404 3.62 24.15 0.77
C GLU A 404 3.89 22.68 1.14
N GLU A 405 2.91 21.97 1.70
CA GLU A 405 3.06 20.57 2.09
C GLU A 405 3.09 19.65 0.86
N MET A 406 2.22 19.90 -0.13
CA MET A 406 2.29 19.18 -1.40
C MET A 406 3.58 19.51 -2.17
N GLY A 407 4.07 20.75 -2.07
CA GLY A 407 5.37 21.14 -2.61
C GLY A 407 6.53 20.36 -1.97
N PHE A 408 6.47 20.14 -0.66
CA PHE A 408 7.42 19.27 0.03
C PHE A 408 7.37 17.82 -0.48
N TYR A 409 6.19 17.20 -0.55
CA TYR A 409 6.08 15.83 -1.08
C TYR A 409 6.58 15.73 -2.53
N ALA A 410 6.30 16.74 -3.36
CA ALA A 410 6.82 16.78 -4.74
C ALA A 410 8.35 16.80 -4.78
N SER A 411 9.01 17.48 -3.82
CA SER A 411 10.47 17.54 -3.74
C SER A 411 11.12 16.18 -3.46
N LEU A 412 10.39 15.24 -2.87
CA LEU A 412 10.86 13.90 -2.55
C LEU A 412 11.03 12.99 -3.78
N THR A 413 10.43 13.33 -4.92
CA THR A 413 10.48 12.50 -6.13
C THR A 413 11.89 12.28 -6.67
N LYS A 414 12.83 13.17 -6.37
CA LYS A 414 14.24 13.04 -6.76
C LYS A 414 15.03 11.98 -5.97
N TYR A 415 14.44 11.46 -4.90
CA TYR A 415 15.02 10.44 -4.03
C TYR A 415 14.46 9.05 -4.27
N TYR A 416 13.76 8.81 -5.38
CA TYR A 416 13.22 7.50 -5.70
C TYR A 416 14.32 6.45 -5.84
N SER A 417 14.20 5.35 -5.09
CA SER A 417 15.06 4.17 -5.20
C SER A 417 14.75 3.37 -6.48
N PRO A 418 15.60 2.40 -6.87
CA PRO A 418 15.23 1.42 -7.88
C PRO A 418 13.90 0.74 -7.57
N TYR A 419 13.00 0.62 -8.57
CA TYR A 419 11.67 0.05 -8.38
C TYR A 419 11.73 -1.48 -8.45
N TYR A 420 11.97 -2.14 -7.33
CA TYR A 420 12.16 -3.59 -7.28
C TYR A 420 10.88 -4.42 -7.16
N ASN A 421 9.70 -3.79 -7.01
CA ASN A 421 8.45 -4.51 -6.84
C ASN A 421 8.02 -5.32 -8.08
N THR A 422 8.71 -5.16 -9.22
CA THR A 422 8.48 -5.89 -10.47
C THR A 422 9.44 -7.05 -10.69
N ILE A 423 10.42 -7.26 -9.79
CA ILE A 423 11.33 -8.41 -9.88
C ILE A 423 10.53 -9.72 -9.78
N LYS A 424 10.90 -10.73 -10.57
CA LYS A 424 10.29 -12.05 -10.47
C LYS A 424 10.37 -12.60 -9.04
N GLY A 425 9.33 -13.26 -8.60
CA GLY A 425 9.27 -13.79 -7.23
C GLY A 425 9.00 -12.73 -6.14
N PHE A 426 8.75 -11.46 -6.48
CA PHE A 426 8.49 -10.40 -5.51
C PHE A 426 7.38 -10.74 -4.50
N ALA A 427 6.25 -11.29 -4.97
CA ALA A 427 5.16 -11.71 -4.09
C ALA A 427 5.58 -12.80 -3.10
N GLU A 428 6.42 -13.75 -3.54
CA GLU A 428 6.98 -14.81 -2.69
C GLU A 428 8.00 -14.25 -1.70
N MET A 429 8.90 -13.36 -2.13
CA MET A 429 9.85 -12.67 -1.26
C MET A 429 9.15 -11.99 -0.09
N ARG A 430 8.02 -11.31 -0.32
CA ARG A 430 7.26 -10.65 0.74
C ARG A 430 6.80 -11.63 1.83
N THR A 431 6.56 -12.89 1.51
CA THR A 431 6.22 -13.90 2.52
C THR A 431 7.39 -14.30 3.42
N TYR A 432 8.63 -14.00 3.02
CA TYR A 432 9.85 -14.20 3.82
C TYR A 432 10.25 -12.98 4.64
N TRP A 433 9.86 -11.78 4.20
CA TRP A 433 10.14 -10.51 4.87
C TRP A 433 9.57 -10.46 6.30
N PHE A 434 8.29 -10.81 6.45
CA PHE A 434 7.62 -10.74 7.76
C PHE A 434 8.20 -11.71 8.79
N PRO A 435 8.41 -13.00 8.49
CA PRO A 435 9.06 -13.94 9.42
C PRO A 435 10.49 -13.52 9.79
N MET A 436 11.24 -12.90 8.86
CA MET A 436 12.57 -12.39 9.16
C MET A 436 12.50 -11.32 10.25
N LEU A 437 11.68 -10.28 10.07
CA LEU A 437 11.53 -9.22 11.08
C LEU A 437 10.98 -9.76 12.39
N GLN A 438 9.98 -10.64 12.36
CA GLN A 438 9.41 -11.27 13.56
C GLN A 438 10.49 -12.03 14.34
N ALA A 439 11.31 -12.83 13.66
CA ALA A 439 12.39 -13.59 14.30
C ALA A 439 13.42 -12.68 14.98
N VAL A 440 13.78 -11.56 14.33
CA VAL A 440 14.67 -10.54 14.92
C VAL A 440 14.02 -9.90 16.15
N LEU A 441 12.79 -9.39 16.02
CA LEU A 441 12.10 -8.66 17.09
C LEU A 441 11.83 -9.53 18.31
N ASN A 442 11.50 -10.80 18.10
CA ASN A 442 11.22 -11.73 19.19
C ASN A 442 12.49 -12.37 19.78
N GLY A 443 13.65 -12.18 19.15
CA GLY A 443 14.92 -12.79 19.59
C GLY A 443 15.05 -14.28 19.25
N ASP A 444 14.27 -14.75 18.28
CA ASP A 444 14.31 -16.14 17.78
C ASP A 444 15.52 -16.39 16.86
N SER A 445 16.08 -15.31 16.26
CA SER A 445 17.27 -15.35 15.42
C SER A 445 18.12 -14.10 15.64
N THR A 446 19.42 -14.19 15.37
CA THR A 446 20.26 -12.99 15.27
C THR A 446 19.86 -12.18 14.02
N PRO A 447 20.03 -10.86 14.01
CA PRO A 447 19.80 -10.04 12.82
C PRO A 447 20.54 -10.55 11.58
N GLU A 448 21.82 -10.91 11.73
CA GLU A 448 22.66 -11.43 10.64
C GLU A 448 22.14 -12.77 10.09
N ASP A 449 21.80 -13.74 10.97
CA ASP A 449 21.27 -15.03 10.51
C ASP A 449 19.90 -14.88 9.85
N ALA A 450 19.03 -14.02 10.39
CA ALA A 450 17.70 -13.77 9.86
C ALA A 450 17.73 -13.15 8.47
N VAL A 451 18.57 -12.13 8.25
CA VAL A 451 18.67 -11.49 6.93
C VAL A 451 19.37 -12.36 5.90
N ASN A 452 20.36 -13.17 6.31
CA ASN A 452 21.01 -14.15 5.41
C ASN A 452 20.03 -15.22 4.93
N ASP A 453 19.18 -15.75 5.83
CA ASP A 453 18.12 -16.69 5.47
C ASP A 453 17.09 -16.05 4.55
N PHE A 454 16.67 -14.78 4.84
CA PHE A 454 15.78 -14.01 3.99
C PHE A 454 16.34 -13.84 2.58
N VAL A 455 17.57 -13.32 2.42
CA VAL A 455 18.18 -13.07 1.11
C VAL A 455 18.35 -14.37 0.32
N THR A 456 18.72 -15.46 1.00
CA THR A 456 18.82 -16.79 0.36
C THR A 456 17.48 -17.23 -0.23
N LYS A 457 16.40 -17.13 0.55
CA LYS A 457 15.04 -17.51 0.11
C LYS A 457 14.49 -16.57 -0.96
N ALA A 458 14.73 -15.27 -0.80
CA ALA A 458 14.30 -14.26 -1.75
C ALA A 458 14.97 -14.46 -3.13
N ASN A 459 16.27 -14.74 -3.16
CA ASN A 459 16.96 -15.07 -4.43
C ASN A 459 16.51 -16.41 -5.02
N GLN A 460 16.14 -17.38 -4.17
CA GLN A 460 15.53 -18.63 -4.64
C GLN A 460 14.17 -18.39 -5.29
N SER A 461 13.37 -17.42 -4.81
CA SER A 461 12.07 -17.08 -5.43
C SER A 461 12.23 -16.54 -6.85
N ILE A 462 13.29 -15.78 -7.14
CA ILE A 462 13.62 -15.35 -8.50
C ILE A 462 13.88 -16.56 -9.41
N ALA A 463 14.68 -17.52 -8.92
CA ALA A 463 15.01 -18.72 -9.67
C ALA A 463 13.79 -19.63 -9.90
N ASN A 464 12.87 -19.70 -8.93
CA ASN A 464 11.64 -20.50 -9.03
C ASN A 464 10.63 -19.89 -10.01
N ALA A 465 10.63 -18.56 -10.19
CA ALA A 465 9.72 -17.84 -11.08
C ALA A 465 10.22 -17.77 -12.55
N GLN A 466 11.39 -18.38 -12.85
CA GLN A 466 11.92 -18.51 -14.23
C GLN A 466 11.32 -19.74 -14.91
#